data_5215c307ee81d94954e3e0e4a4aa320c
#
_entry.id   5215c307ee81d94954e3e0e4a4aa320c
#
_cell.length_a   1.000
_cell.length_b   1.000
_cell.length_c   1.000
_cell.angle_alpha   90.00
_cell.angle_beta   90.00
_cell.angle_gamma   90.00
#
_symmetry.space_group_name_H-M   'P 1'
#
loop_
_entity.id
_entity.type
_entity.pdbx_description
1 polymer ?
#
loop_
_entity_poly.entity_id
_entity_poly.type
_entity_poly.pdbx_seq_one_letter_code
_entity_poly.pdbx_strand_id
1 'polypeptide(L)'
;MPIRDRTAGFAVHAVARIWGETPGALLHSRSMSKRSSQRRLSVSDMEVVLAVTSKLAAPFDLLTMLSEVVSTAKQVLKADRVSVWLYDAAADELVLEIATGIAPVRVPAGAGLAGACANTRRIINVPDCYADNRFNPEVDRQSSYRTRCMLTLPLVDHKDVLVGVMQALNKADGVFDASDEVLATALAAQCAVALQRVRMTEAVIEGEKMRQELEMARVVQMSTLPATMPVLPGYDLFGISRPASLTGGDTFDLSIIDQGLLTVLGDATGHGIAPALSVTQMHAMLRMAFRLGADLETAFMQVNNQLADMLADDRFITAFIGLLDVSAHQMRFHSGGQAPILHFQAVTESTSRHGPTSFPLAAMPLASLRPAVTLALMPGDILALFSDGIYEYVNDQGEEFGEMRVEEILRAHHNASMAELSAIVLDAVHSFAHGAPQEDDITIVLVKRGDRAATHAMFHRSYDSLEPIFAMTRDFCTRHGVDPGILPTVDFAVEELFTNIVKYSRESEASVRLDMATIDGGVVVALTDYDVERFDVTEAPDVDTSLPIEQRTPGGLGLHLIRRMVDSIVYEYTESSRQSRITFRKTLAGPAVTATIGKIERKTGD
;
A
#
# COMPACT_ATOMS: atom_id res chain seq x y z
N MET A 1 -9.55 10.07 -46.06
CA MET A 1 -11.00 10.36 -45.84
C MET A 1 -11.17 10.69 -44.36
N PRO A 2 -11.63 11.88 -44.00
CA PRO A 2 -11.56 12.41 -42.64
C PRO A 2 -12.80 12.05 -41.83
N ILE A 3 -12.59 11.70 -40.57
CA ILE A 3 -13.65 11.54 -39.56
C ILE A 3 -13.90 12.92 -38.95
N ARG A 4 -15.12 13.39 -39.09
CA ARG A 4 -15.61 14.68 -38.63
C ARG A 4 -15.87 14.68 -37.12
N ASP A 5 -15.33 15.70 -36.50
CA ASP A 5 -15.70 16.32 -35.24
C ASP A 5 -17.23 16.42 -35.02
N ARG A 6 -17.70 15.95 -33.87
CA ARG A 6 -19.04 16.21 -33.33
C ARG A 6 -18.98 16.39 -31.82
N THR A 7 -18.42 17.50 -31.38
CA THR A 7 -18.58 17.98 -30.00
C THR A 7 -18.66 19.49 -29.98
N ALA A 8 -19.79 20.03 -30.35
CA ALA A 8 -20.23 21.40 -30.03
C ALA A 8 -21.73 21.52 -30.32
N GLY A 9 -22.60 21.36 -29.33
CA GLY A 9 -24.02 21.51 -29.54
C GLY A 9 -24.93 21.06 -28.40
N PHE A 10 -24.53 21.16 -27.14
CA PHE A 10 -25.44 20.80 -26.03
C PHE A 10 -25.35 21.77 -24.82
N ALA A 11 -25.25 23.05 -25.08
CA ALA A 11 -25.16 24.02 -23.98
C ALA A 11 -26.07 25.27 -24.10
N VAL A 12 -27.07 25.28 -24.94
CA VAL A 12 -27.92 26.49 -25.12
C VAL A 12 -29.44 26.23 -24.96
N HIS A 13 -29.91 25.03 -24.67
CA HIS A 13 -31.36 24.72 -24.61
C HIS A 13 -31.93 24.42 -23.23
N ALA A 14 -31.22 24.68 -22.13
CA ALA A 14 -31.70 24.39 -20.78
C ALA A 14 -32.19 25.61 -19.96
N VAL A 15 -32.17 26.84 -20.52
CA VAL A 15 -32.59 28.06 -19.80
C VAL A 15 -33.96 28.61 -20.19
N ALA A 16 -34.64 28.04 -21.22
CA ALA A 16 -35.88 28.60 -21.78
C ALA A 16 -37.17 27.87 -21.35
N ARG A 17 -37.19 27.12 -20.24
CA ARG A 17 -38.39 26.39 -19.78
C ARG A 17 -38.95 26.79 -18.41
N ILE A 18 -38.62 27.95 -17.87
CA ILE A 18 -39.18 28.45 -16.61
C ILE A 18 -40.24 29.55 -16.74
N TRP A 19 -40.52 30.02 -17.98
CA TRP A 19 -41.58 31.00 -18.19
C TRP A 19 -42.54 30.48 -19.27
N GLY A 20 -43.52 29.68 -18.85
CA GLY A 20 -44.62 29.24 -19.70
C GLY A 20 -45.77 30.23 -19.63
N GLU A 21 -45.95 31.01 -20.64
CA GLU A 21 -47.23 31.67 -20.93
C GLU A 21 -48.11 30.77 -21.79
N THR A 22 -49.33 30.53 -21.35
CA THR A 22 -50.45 30.12 -22.23
C THR A 22 -51.62 31.06 -22.05
N PRO A 23 -52.24 31.62 -23.09
CA PRO A 23 -53.34 32.57 -22.98
C PRO A 23 -54.71 31.87 -23.07
N GLY A 24 -55.64 32.38 -22.28
CA GLY A 24 -57.04 32.37 -22.66
C GLY A 24 -58.00 31.52 -21.88
N ALA A 25 -58.70 32.15 -20.90
CA ALA A 25 -60.19 32.11 -20.81
C ALA A 25 -60.68 33.12 -19.79
N LEU A 26 -61.59 33.94 -20.23
CA LEU A 26 -62.32 34.97 -19.50
C LEU A 26 -63.36 34.37 -18.55
N LEU A 27 -63.57 35.00 -17.40
CA LEU A 27 -64.81 35.55 -16.81
C LEU A 27 -65.03 35.30 -15.31
N HIS A 28 -65.16 36.46 -14.63
CA HIS A 28 -65.97 36.76 -13.40
C HIS A 28 -65.68 36.01 -12.11
N SER A 29 -65.25 36.62 -11.03
CA SER A 29 -65.87 37.66 -10.23
C SER A 29 -65.12 37.89 -8.92
N ARG A 30 -65.03 39.14 -8.52
CA ARG A 30 -64.89 39.69 -7.15
C ARG A 30 -64.35 38.82 -6.02
N SER A 31 -63.14 39.15 -5.50
CA SER A 31 -63.05 39.73 -4.17
C SER A 31 -61.59 39.97 -3.76
N MET A 32 -61.33 41.13 -3.26
CA MET A 32 -60.27 41.61 -2.38
C MET A 32 -58.89 40.88 -2.41
N SER A 33 -57.99 41.33 -3.26
CA SER A 33 -56.57 41.03 -3.21
C SER A 33 -55.91 41.92 -2.13
N LYS A 34 -55.47 41.29 -1.06
CA LYS A 34 -54.31 41.81 -0.29
C LYS A 34 -53.09 41.57 -1.21
N ARG A 35 -52.66 42.60 -1.94
CA ARG A 35 -51.36 42.62 -2.60
C ARG A 35 -50.27 42.48 -1.55
N SER A 36 -49.68 41.32 -1.37
CA SER A 36 -48.35 41.19 -0.78
C SER A 36 -47.39 41.89 -1.73
N SER A 37 -46.96 43.09 -1.38
CA SER A 37 -45.85 43.76 -2.08
C SER A 37 -44.58 42.93 -1.84
N GLN A 38 -44.24 42.07 -2.77
CA GLN A 38 -42.88 41.55 -2.85
C GLN A 38 -41.93 42.74 -3.02
N ARG A 39 -41.37 43.24 -1.92
CA ARG A 39 -40.28 44.19 -1.96
C ARG A 39 -39.10 43.49 -2.62
N ARG A 40 -38.67 44.01 -3.75
CA ARG A 40 -37.43 43.61 -4.42
C ARG A 40 -36.28 44.13 -3.57
N LEU A 41 -35.22 43.30 -3.43
CA LEU A 41 -33.94 43.72 -2.84
C LEU A 41 -33.50 45.04 -3.51
N SER A 42 -33.05 46.02 -2.70
CA SER A 42 -32.47 47.24 -3.23
C SER A 42 -31.11 46.93 -3.89
N VAL A 43 -30.65 47.80 -4.77
CA VAL A 43 -29.29 47.66 -5.36
C VAL A 43 -28.22 47.60 -4.28
N SER A 44 -28.39 48.40 -3.20
CA SER A 44 -27.49 48.39 -2.04
C SER A 44 -27.48 47.04 -1.32
N ASP A 45 -28.63 46.39 -1.16
CA ASP A 45 -28.69 45.05 -0.50
C ASP A 45 -28.00 43.99 -1.35
N MET A 46 -28.11 44.07 -2.68
CA MET A 46 -27.42 43.17 -3.61
C MET A 46 -25.90 43.39 -3.60
N GLU A 47 -25.43 44.63 -3.53
CA GLU A 47 -23.99 44.94 -3.42
C GLU A 47 -23.40 44.35 -2.14
N VAL A 48 -24.14 44.40 -1.02
CA VAL A 48 -23.72 43.82 0.25
C VAL A 48 -23.63 42.30 0.15
N VAL A 49 -24.63 41.62 -0.41
CA VAL A 49 -24.62 40.16 -0.59
C VAL A 49 -23.45 39.74 -1.50
N LEU A 50 -23.17 40.47 -2.58
CA LEU A 50 -22.04 40.22 -3.47
C LEU A 50 -20.68 40.43 -2.77
N ALA A 51 -20.55 41.48 -1.95
CA ALA A 51 -19.34 41.73 -1.17
C ALA A 51 -19.08 40.60 -0.15
N VAL A 52 -20.11 40.10 0.50
CA VAL A 52 -20.01 38.92 1.40
C VAL A 52 -19.58 37.69 0.63
N THR A 53 -20.21 37.41 -0.52
CA THR A 53 -19.88 36.27 -1.36
C THR A 53 -18.41 36.31 -1.80
N SER A 54 -17.93 37.48 -2.18
CA SER A 54 -16.52 37.68 -2.58
C SER A 54 -15.55 37.44 -1.41
N LYS A 55 -15.88 37.90 -0.21
CA LYS A 55 -15.07 37.64 0.99
C LYS A 55 -15.04 36.16 1.37
N LEU A 56 -16.19 35.49 1.37
CA LEU A 56 -16.31 34.07 1.69
C LEU A 56 -15.67 33.14 0.63
N ALA A 57 -15.32 33.68 -0.53
CA ALA A 57 -14.57 32.93 -1.56
C ALA A 57 -13.09 32.76 -1.22
N ALA A 58 -12.54 33.55 -0.30
CA ALA A 58 -11.14 33.40 0.14
C ALA A 58 -10.94 32.10 0.95
N PRO A 59 -9.72 31.51 0.96
CA PRO A 59 -9.41 30.34 1.78
C PRO A 59 -9.27 30.79 3.25
N PHE A 60 -10.28 30.52 4.05
CA PHE A 60 -10.28 30.74 5.51
C PHE A 60 -10.40 29.39 6.23
N ASP A 61 -9.87 29.33 7.47
CA ASP A 61 -10.27 28.30 8.42
C ASP A 61 -11.73 28.53 8.87
N LEU A 62 -12.33 27.49 9.45
CA LEU A 62 -13.73 27.48 9.85
C LEU A 62 -14.09 28.65 10.77
N LEU A 63 -13.29 28.92 11.81
CA LEU A 63 -13.57 29.95 12.82
C LEU A 63 -13.48 31.35 12.24
N THR A 64 -12.48 31.61 11.42
CA THR A 64 -12.31 32.91 10.74
C THR A 64 -13.46 33.17 9.78
N MET A 65 -13.86 32.16 9.00
CA MET A 65 -14.99 32.24 8.09
C MET A 65 -16.32 32.51 8.81
N LEU A 66 -16.60 31.76 9.88
CA LEU A 66 -17.81 31.96 10.68
C LEU A 66 -17.83 33.33 11.34
N SER A 67 -16.71 33.84 11.85
CA SER A 67 -16.57 35.15 12.43
C SER A 67 -16.91 36.25 11.42
N GLU A 68 -16.45 36.15 10.18
CA GLU A 68 -16.77 37.09 9.10
C GLU A 68 -18.26 37.07 8.72
N VAL A 69 -18.86 35.84 8.66
CA VAL A 69 -20.31 35.68 8.43
C VAL A 69 -21.13 36.37 9.54
N VAL A 70 -20.80 36.07 10.80
CA VAL A 70 -21.49 36.64 11.97
C VAL A 70 -21.36 38.16 11.97
N SER A 71 -20.16 38.69 11.75
CA SER A 71 -19.91 40.14 11.68
C SER A 71 -20.74 40.81 10.60
N THR A 72 -20.75 40.23 9.40
CA THR A 72 -21.50 40.76 8.27
C THR A 72 -23.00 40.65 8.45
N ALA A 73 -23.51 39.52 8.91
CA ALA A 73 -24.91 39.33 9.19
C ALA A 73 -25.41 40.32 10.27
N LYS A 74 -24.59 40.57 11.29
CA LYS A 74 -24.89 41.59 12.34
C LYS A 74 -25.05 42.98 11.73
N GLN A 75 -24.14 43.39 10.85
CA GLN A 75 -24.20 44.72 10.21
C GLN A 75 -25.40 44.85 9.28
N VAL A 76 -25.60 43.85 8.41
CA VAL A 76 -26.62 43.87 7.37
C VAL A 76 -28.04 43.83 7.96
N LEU A 77 -28.26 42.95 8.92
CA LEU A 77 -29.56 42.79 9.59
C LEU A 77 -29.76 43.81 10.70
N LYS A 78 -28.79 44.67 11.01
CA LYS A 78 -28.77 45.59 12.13
C LYS A 78 -29.14 44.89 13.43
N ALA A 79 -28.66 43.68 13.60
CA ALA A 79 -28.88 42.84 14.77
C ALA A 79 -27.87 43.19 15.88
N ASP A 80 -28.28 43.07 17.13
CA ASP A 80 -27.35 43.25 18.25
C ASP A 80 -26.40 42.07 18.38
N ARG A 81 -26.89 40.84 18.19
CA ARG A 81 -26.08 39.62 18.16
C ARG A 81 -26.47 38.72 17.01
N VAL A 82 -25.48 37.97 16.51
CA VAL A 82 -25.70 36.86 15.59
C VAL A 82 -24.94 35.64 16.11
N SER A 83 -25.53 34.49 16.00
CA SER A 83 -24.91 33.21 16.34
C SER A 83 -25.07 32.19 15.21
N VAL A 84 -24.13 31.29 15.09
CA VAL A 84 -24.16 30.17 14.14
C VAL A 84 -24.01 28.87 14.92
N TRP A 85 -24.95 27.98 14.69
CA TRP A 85 -24.98 26.62 15.19
C TRP A 85 -24.66 25.66 14.08
N LEU A 86 -23.71 24.76 14.30
CA LEU A 86 -23.40 23.68 13.36
C LEU A 86 -24.23 22.46 13.70
N TYR A 87 -24.72 21.78 12.69
CA TYR A 87 -25.43 20.52 12.88
C TYR A 87 -24.47 19.35 12.87
N ASP A 88 -24.44 18.59 13.95
CA ASP A 88 -23.71 17.31 14.08
C ASP A 88 -24.73 16.19 13.81
N ALA A 89 -24.64 15.61 12.60
CA ALA A 89 -25.57 14.57 12.16
C ALA A 89 -25.35 13.23 12.89
N ALA A 90 -24.14 12.96 13.40
CA ALA A 90 -23.85 11.72 14.11
C ALA A 90 -24.43 11.71 15.53
N ALA A 91 -24.39 12.86 16.19
CA ALA A 91 -24.95 13.03 17.55
C ALA A 91 -26.38 13.51 17.56
N ASP A 92 -26.94 13.95 16.43
CA ASP A 92 -28.22 14.67 16.30
C ASP A 92 -28.31 15.91 17.24
N GLU A 93 -27.23 16.71 17.22
CA GLU A 93 -27.07 17.89 18.07
C GLU A 93 -26.78 19.14 17.26
N LEU A 94 -27.13 20.29 17.83
CA LEU A 94 -26.69 21.60 17.39
C LEU A 94 -25.58 22.09 18.32
N VAL A 95 -24.43 22.42 17.73
CA VAL A 95 -23.26 22.94 18.44
C VAL A 95 -23.14 24.43 18.17
N LEU A 96 -23.21 25.23 19.22
CA LEU A 96 -22.99 26.68 19.12
C LEU A 96 -21.49 26.92 18.91
N GLU A 97 -21.10 27.22 17.69
CA GLU A 97 -19.67 27.39 17.34
C GLU A 97 -19.23 28.85 17.55
N ILE A 98 -20.06 29.81 17.13
CA ILE A 98 -19.77 31.23 17.31
C ILE A 98 -21.01 31.95 17.84
N ALA A 99 -20.81 32.63 18.96
CA ALA A 99 -21.76 33.63 19.51
C ALA A 99 -20.97 34.71 20.23
N THR A 100 -21.43 35.94 20.13
CA THR A 100 -20.80 37.06 20.85
C THR A 100 -20.96 36.90 22.36
N GLY A 101 -19.87 36.53 23.05
CA GLY A 101 -19.82 36.50 24.52
C GLY A 101 -20.40 35.25 25.20
N ILE A 102 -20.54 34.13 24.49
CA ILE A 102 -21.00 32.84 25.00
C ILE A 102 -20.01 31.75 24.65
N ALA A 103 -19.68 30.87 25.59
CA ALA A 103 -18.87 29.70 25.34
C ALA A 103 -19.59 28.67 24.43
N PRO A 104 -18.91 27.79 23.71
CA PRO A 104 -19.53 26.73 22.92
C PRO A 104 -20.49 25.87 23.76
N VAL A 105 -21.70 25.67 23.27
CA VAL A 105 -22.76 24.90 23.93
C VAL A 105 -23.33 23.88 22.95
N ARG A 106 -23.61 22.66 23.42
CA ARG A 106 -24.30 21.62 22.65
C ARG A 106 -25.74 21.48 23.12
N VAL A 107 -26.66 21.39 22.20
CA VAL A 107 -28.08 21.16 22.48
C VAL A 107 -28.65 20.12 21.52
N PRO A 108 -29.63 19.29 21.96
CA PRO A 108 -30.33 18.39 21.04
C PRO A 108 -30.93 19.15 19.84
N ALA A 109 -30.90 18.56 18.66
CA ALA A 109 -31.32 19.19 17.40
C ALA A 109 -32.82 19.65 17.41
N GLY A 110 -33.63 19.16 18.34
CA GLY A 110 -35.02 19.59 18.52
C GLY A 110 -35.24 20.68 19.53
N ALA A 111 -34.22 21.15 20.28
CA ALA A 111 -34.37 22.05 21.40
C ALA A 111 -34.44 23.53 20.98
N GLY A 112 -35.41 24.25 21.56
CA GLY A 112 -35.55 25.69 21.39
C GLY A 112 -35.93 26.15 19.97
N LEU A 113 -35.75 27.44 19.70
CA LEU A 113 -36.02 28.02 18.37
C LEU A 113 -35.03 27.56 17.32
N ALA A 114 -33.76 27.33 17.69
CA ALA A 114 -32.77 26.79 16.79
C ALA A 114 -33.13 25.37 16.34
N GLY A 115 -33.50 24.49 17.28
CA GLY A 115 -33.93 23.13 16.97
C GLY A 115 -35.22 23.06 16.18
N ALA A 116 -36.20 23.92 16.50
CA ALA A 116 -37.44 24.03 15.72
C ALA A 116 -37.16 24.45 14.25
N CYS A 117 -36.20 25.34 14.04
CA CYS A 117 -35.75 25.74 12.71
C CYS A 117 -35.02 24.60 12.00
N ALA A 118 -34.12 23.90 12.67
CA ALA A 118 -33.39 22.75 12.14
C ALA A 118 -34.35 21.66 11.64
N ASN A 119 -35.33 21.28 12.46
CA ASN A 119 -36.29 20.23 12.15
C ASN A 119 -37.27 20.60 11.02
N THR A 120 -37.76 21.86 11.03
CA THR A 120 -38.72 22.31 10.02
C THR A 120 -38.07 22.77 8.72
N ARG A 121 -36.77 23.11 8.74
CA ARG A 121 -36.01 23.75 7.64
C ARG A 121 -36.70 25.02 7.12
N ARG A 122 -37.41 25.71 8.00
CA ARG A 122 -38.16 26.95 7.69
C ARG A 122 -37.63 28.08 8.54
N ILE A 123 -37.68 29.27 8.01
CA ILE A 123 -37.38 30.51 8.73
C ILE A 123 -38.35 30.65 9.85
N ILE A 124 -37.86 31.01 11.03
CA ILE A 124 -38.66 31.33 12.20
C ILE A 124 -38.34 32.77 12.59
N ASN A 125 -39.34 33.66 12.43
CA ASN A 125 -39.25 35.07 12.84
C ASN A 125 -40.14 35.28 14.06
N VAL A 126 -39.55 35.62 15.21
CA VAL A 126 -40.22 35.78 16.48
C VAL A 126 -40.10 37.23 16.94
N PRO A 127 -41.20 38.03 16.89
CA PRO A 127 -41.17 39.44 17.26
C PRO A 127 -41.09 39.67 18.78
N ASP A 128 -41.54 38.73 19.61
CA ASP A 128 -41.37 38.72 21.07
C ASP A 128 -41.01 37.31 21.53
N CYS A 129 -39.74 37.11 21.89
CA CYS A 129 -39.22 35.80 22.29
C CYS A 129 -39.82 35.26 23.58
N TYR A 130 -40.18 36.16 24.53
CA TYR A 130 -40.77 35.73 25.80
C TYR A 130 -42.27 35.34 25.68
N ALA A 131 -42.90 35.67 24.58
CA ALA A 131 -44.25 35.23 24.24
C ALA A 131 -44.28 33.88 23.48
N ASP A 132 -43.13 33.40 22.97
CA ASP A 132 -43.02 32.14 22.23
C ASP A 132 -42.62 30.99 23.17
N ASN A 133 -43.43 29.96 23.25
CA ASN A 133 -43.22 28.81 24.16
C ASN A 133 -42.00 27.93 23.79
N ARG A 134 -41.44 28.10 22.59
CA ARG A 134 -40.21 27.41 22.14
C ARG A 134 -38.95 28.12 22.63
N PHE A 135 -39.05 29.38 23.05
CA PHE A 135 -37.92 30.15 23.54
C PHE A 135 -37.45 29.64 24.90
N ASN A 136 -36.16 29.37 25.05
CA ASN A 136 -35.55 29.00 26.32
C ASN A 136 -34.91 30.24 26.99
N PRO A 137 -35.48 30.80 28.05
CA PRO A 137 -34.94 31.99 28.71
C PRO A 137 -33.72 31.71 29.60
N GLU A 138 -33.29 30.46 29.74
CA GLU A 138 -32.17 30.10 30.61
C GLU A 138 -30.84 30.70 30.12
N VAL A 139 -30.63 30.72 28.79
CA VAL A 139 -29.44 31.33 28.17
C VAL A 139 -29.38 32.83 28.47
N ASP A 140 -30.55 33.53 28.46
CA ASP A 140 -30.64 34.94 28.80
C ASP A 140 -30.30 35.19 30.29
N ARG A 141 -30.75 34.31 31.18
CA ARG A 141 -30.45 34.40 32.62
C ARG A 141 -28.97 34.20 32.90
N GLN A 142 -28.35 33.24 32.28
CA GLN A 142 -26.93 32.94 32.46
C GLN A 142 -26.01 34.03 31.87
N SER A 143 -26.39 34.63 30.74
CA SER A 143 -25.60 35.63 30.05
C SER A 143 -25.90 37.08 30.43
N SER A 144 -26.88 37.30 31.36
CA SER A 144 -27.39 38.64 31.70
C SER A 144 -27.86 39.45 30.47
N TYR A 145 -28.31 38.74 29.43
CA TYR A 145 -28.78 39.32 28.18
C TYR A 145 -30.31 39.15 28.09
N ARG A 146 -31.01 40.06 27.43
CA ARG A 146 -32.44 39.96 27.18
C ARG A 146 -32.73 39.89 25.68
N THR A 147 -33.16 38.74 25.23
CA THR A 147 -33.57 38.52 23.84
C THR A 147 -35.00 39.00 23.65
N ARG A 148 -35.20 40.08 22.89
CA ARG A 148 -36.52 40.67 22.59
C ARG A 148 -37.14 40.00 21.36
N CYS A 149 -36.47 40.07 20.22
CA CYS A 149 -36.89 39.49 18.95
C CYS A 149 -35.77 38.65 18.36
N MET A 150 -36.14 37.63 17.57
CA MET A 150 -35.18 36.69 16.97
C MET A 150 -35.61 36.29 15.56
N LEU A 151 -34.66 36.29 14.65
CA LEU A 151 -34.79 35.70 13.31
C LEU A 151 -33.87 34.49 13.22
N THR A 152 -34.46 33.31 13.02
CA THR A 152 -33.74 32.02 12.94
C THR A 152 -33.87 31.44 11.56
N LEU A 153 -32.74 31.07 10.93
CA LEU A 153 -32.67 30.61 9.55
C LEU A 153 -31.95 29.27 9.46
N PRO A 154 -32.44 28.31 8.69
CA PRO A 154 -31.71 27.08 8.42
C PRO A 154 -30.57 27.35 7.44
N LEU A 155 -29.43 26.76 7.74
CA LEU A 155 -28.30 26.68 6.81
C LEU A 155 -28.42 25.33 6.07
N VAL A 156 -28.85 25.35 4.83
CA VAL A 156 -29.06 24.16 4.02
C VAL A 156 -28.18 24.22 2.77
N ASP A 157 -27.67 23.09 2.35
CA ASP A 157 -26.88 22.98 1.15
C ASP A 157 -27.76 22.90 -0.13
N HIS A 158 -27.11 22.76 -1.28
CA HIS A 158 -27.78 22.64 -2.58
C HIS A 158 -28.63 21.36 -2.75
N LYS A 159 -28.50 20.39 -1.85
CA LYS A 159 -29.28 19.14 -1.78
C LYS A 159 -30.33 19.17 -0.68
N ASP A 160 -30.58 20.34 -0.10
CA ASP A 160 -31.50 20.54 1.03
C ASP A 160 -31.08 19.80 2.31
N VAL A 161 -29.76 19.50 2.46
CA VAL A 161 -29.20 18.90 3.67
C VAL A 161 -28.89 19.99 4.66
N LEU A 162 -29.33 19.79 5.92
CA LEU A 162 -29.08 20.73 7.01
C LEU A 162 -27.59 20.72 7.39
N VAL A 163 -26.95 21.88 7.34
CA VAL A 163 -25.56 22.09 7.76
C VAL A 163 -25.49 22.78 9.13
N GLY A 164 -26.50 23.59 9.44
CA GLY A 164 -26.56 24.35 10.69
C GLY A 164 -27.75 25.27 10.76
N VAL A 165 -27.72 26.20 11.73
CA VAL A 165 -28.74 27.22 11.94
C VAL A 165 -28.06 28.55 12.26
N MET A 166 -28.52 29.64 11.65
CA MET A 166 -28.11 31.00 11.99
C MET A 166 -29.23 31.73 12.76
N GLN A 167 -28.89 32.44 13.83
CA GLN A 167 -29.84 33.25 14.60
C GLN A 167 -29.34 34.68 14.67
N ALA A 168 -30.21 35.62 14.32
CA ALA A 168 -30.00 37.05 14.53
C ALA A 168 -30.96 37.52 15.67
N LEU A 169 -30.38 38.24 16.66
CA LEU A 169 -31.06 38.62 17.87
C LEU A 169 -31.14 40.14 17.99
N ASN A 170 -32.26 40.65 18.42
CA ASN A 170 -32.51 42.05 18.79
C ASN A 170 -32.16 43.05 17.68
N LYS A 171 -33.06 43.23 16.73
CA LYS A 171 -32.92 44.29 15.71
C LYS A 171 -32.84 45.66 16.38
N ALA A 172 -31.96 46.52 15.91
CA ALA A 172 -31.76 47.85 16.51
C ALA A 172 -33.03 48.69 16.47
N ASP A 173 -33.75 48.70 15.36
CA ASP A 173 -34.95 49.48 15.14
C ASP A 173 -36.17 48.56 14.96
N GLY A 174 -36.85 48.21 16.08
CA GLY A 174 -38.06 47.42 16.04
C GLY A 174 -37.89 45.91 16.03
N VAL A 175 -38.54 45.22 15.10
CA VAL A 175 -38.52 43.77 14.91
C VAL A 175 -38.09 43.43 13.47
N PHE A 176 -37.65 42.19 13.23
CA PHE A 176 -37.27 41.75 11.88
C PHE A 176 -38.53 41.68 10.99
N ASP A 177 -38.41 42.22 9.79
CA ASP A 177 -39.48 42.29 8.80
C ASP A 177 -39.22 41.35 7.60
N ALA A 178 -40.12 41.30 6.63
CA ALA A 178 -40.01 40.46 5.45
C ALA A 178 -38.79 40.81 4.57
N SER A 179 -38.30 42.05 4.61
CA SER A 179 -37.06 42.42 3.89
C SER A 179 -35.83 41.83 4.56
N ASP A 180 -35.82 41.81 5.92
CA ASP A 180 -34.77 41.15 6.70
C ASP A 180 -34.73 39.64 6.43
N GLU A 181 -35.92 38.99 6.30
CA GLU A 181 -36.00 37.56 5.99
C GLU A 181 -35.39 37.24 4.64
N VAL A 182 -35.67 38.03 3.61
CA VAL A 182 -35.08 37.82 2.25
C VAL A 182 -33.57 37.99 2.28
N LEU A 183 -33.10 39.05 2.95
CA LEU A 183 -31.67 39.35 3.06
C LEU A 183 -30.93 38.28 3.89
N ALA A 184 -31.49 37.91 5.02
CA ALA A 184 -30.97 36.86 5.88
C ALA A 184 -30.94 35.49 5.17
N THR A 185 -31.94 35.18 4.35
CA THR A 185 -31.96 33.95 3.54
C THR A 185 -30.78 33.91 2.55
N ALA A 186 -30.50 35.02 1.88
CA ALA A 186 -29.36 35.09 0.97
C ALA A 186 -28.02 34.89 1.72
N LEU A 187 -27.88 35.51 2.89
CA LEU A 187 -26.70 35.34 3.76
C LEU A 187 -26.58 33.91 4.28
N ALA A 188 -27.69 33.30 4.72
CA ALA A 188 -27.71 31.92 5.19
C ALA A 188 -27.30 30.92 4.11
N ALA A 189 -27.76 31.11 2.86
CA ALA A 189 -27.36 30.28 1.71
C ALA A 189 -25.86 30.38 1.46
N GLN A 190 -25.27 31.59 1.47
CA GLN A 190 -23.84 31.77 1.28
C GLN A 190 -23.03 31.16 2.45
N CYS A 191 -23.51 31.30 3.66
CA CYS A 191 -22.92 30.68 4.84
C CYS A 191 -22.91 29.15 4.73
N ALA A 192 -24.03 28.55 4.30
CA ALA A 192 -24.13 27.10 4.13
C ALA A 192 -23.13 26.56 3.08
N VAL A 193 -23.01 27.24 1.93
CA VAL A 193 -22.04 26.87 0.88
C VAL A 193 -20.59 26.97 1.41
N ALA A 194 -20.27 28.04 2.12
CA ALA A 194 -18.94 28.24 2.68
C ALA A 194 -18.59 27.21 3.74
N LEU A 195 -19.53 26.88 4.63
CA LEU A 195 -19.39 25.81 5.63
C LEU A 195 -19.14 24.44 4.98
N GLN A 196 -19.92 24.11 3.96
CA GLN A 196 -19.76 22.84 3.25
C GLN A 196 -18.40 22.75 2.55
N ARG A 197 -17.94 23.84 1.95
CA ARG A 197 -16.61 23.92 1.33
C ARG A 197 -15.49 23.66 2.35
N VAL A 198 -15.55 24.29 3.52
CA VAL A 198 -14.54 24.06 4.57
C VAL A 198 -14.55 22.60 5.03
N ARG A 199 -15.72 22.04 5.35
CA ARG A 199 -15.82 20.62 5.75
C ARG A 199 -15.28 19.66 4.68
N MET A 200 -15.57 19.91 3.40
CA MET A 200 -15.02 19.11 2.31
C MET A 200 -13.50 19.23 2.21
N THR A 201 -12.96 20.43 2.38
CA THR A 201 -11.51 20.65 2.35
C THR A 201 -10.82 19.95 3.50
N GLU A 202 -11.36 20.06 4.73
CA GLU A 202 -10.83 19.35 5.90
C GLU A 202 -10.86 17.83 5.71
N ALA A 203 -11.96 17.27 5.21
CA ALA A 203 -12.07 15.84 4.91
C ALA A 203 -11.05 15.37 3.84
N VAL A 204 -10.80 16.20 2.81
CA VAL A 204 -9.79 15.89 1.79
C VAL A 204 -8.37 15.91 2.39
N ILE A 205 -8.06 16.92 3.22
CA ILE A 205 -6.75 17.03 3.88
C ILE A 205 -6.52 15.83 4.81
N GLU A 206 -7.52 15.46 5.61
CA GLU A 206 -7.42 14.32 6.52
C GLU A 206 -7.29 12.99 5.76
N GLY A 207 -8.05 12.82 4.67
CA GLY A 207 -7.92 11.67 3.77
C GLY A 207 -6.54 11.57 3.13
N GLU A 208 -5.98 12.69 2.67
CA GLU A 208 -4.63 12.72 2.09
C GLU A 208 -3.54 12.42 3.13
N LYS A 209 -3.68 12.94 4.36
CA LYS A 209 -2.78 12.60 5.47
C LYS A 209 -2.81 11.11 5.79
N MET A 210 -4.00 10.53 5.91
CA MET A 210 -4.17 9.09 6.14
C MET A 210 -3.54 8.28 4.99
N ARG A 211 -3.72 8.71 3.74
CA ARG A 211 -3.11 8.06 2.57
C ARG A 211 -1.57 8.09 2.65
N GLN A 212 -0.97 9.21 3.06
CA GLN A 212 0.47 9.31 3.24
C GLN A 212 1.00 8.42 4.36
N GLU A 213 0.28 8.30 5.47
CA GLU A 213 0.62 7.39 6.58
C GLU A 213 0.59 5.92 6.12
N LEU A 214 -0.42 5.54 5.34
CA LEU A 214 -0.52 4.20 4.72
C LEU A 214 0.62 3.93 3.74
N GLU A 215 0.99 4.89 2.91
CA GLU A 215 2.12 4.76 1.97
C GLU A 215 3.45 4.56 2.70
N MET A 216 3.67 5.25 3.83
CA MET A 216 4.85 5.00 4.67
C MET A 216 4.84 3.58 5.27
N ALA A 217 3.69 3.09 5.75
CA ALA A 217 3.54 1.72 6.24
C ALA A 217 3.85 0.69 5.14
N ARG A 218 3.38 0.94 3.91
CA ARG A 218 3.72 0.13 2.72
C ARG A 218 5.22 0.05 2.49
N VAL A 219 5.93 1.18 2.51
CA VAL A 219 7.38 1.21 2.30
C VAL A 219 8.10 0.34 3.34
N VAL A 220 7.69 0.40 4.60
CA VAL A 220 8.25 -0.42 5.67
C VAL A 220 7.97 -1.90 5.41
N GLN A 221 6.73 -2.27 5.11
CA GLN A 221 6.36 -3.66 4.81
C GLN A 221 7.14 -4.22 3.60
N MET A 222 7.13 -3.49 2.47
CA MET A 222 7.84 -3.93 1.26
C MET A 222 9.35 -4.06 1.47
N SER A 223 9.94 -3.33 2.42
CA SER A 223 11.36 -3.47 2.77
C SER A 223 11.70 -4.80 3.48
N THR A 224 10.70 -5.52 3.97
CA THR A 224 10.90 -6.86 4.58
C THR A 224 10.96 -7.98 3.53
N LEU A 225 10.40 -7.75 2.35
CA LEU A 225 10.46 -8.71 1.24
C LEU A 225 11.86 -8.73 0.62
N PRO A 226 12.30 -9.86 0.05
CA PRO A 226 13.59 -9.95 -0.61
C PRO A 226 13.70 -8.94 -1.76
N ALA A 227 14.66 -8.01 -1.67
CA ALA A 227 14.91 -7.03 -2.73
C ALA A 227 15.45 -7.67 -4.01
N THR A 228 16.16 -8.79 -3.86
CA THR A 228 16.69 -9.62 -4.97
C THR A 228 16.52 -11.07 -4.59
N MET A 229 16.20 -11.91 -5.59
CA MET A 229 16.12 -13.35 -5.36
C MET A 229 17.53 -13.92 -5.12
N PRO A 230 17.71 -14.79 -4.11
CA PRO A 230 18.99 -15.43 -3.85
C PRO A 230 19.38 -16.33 -5.02
N VAL A 231 20.67 -16.39 -5.31
CA VAL A 231 21.19 -17.28 -6.33
C VAL A 231 21.64 -18.58 -5.67
N LEU A 232 20.92 -19.66 -5.94
CA LEU A 232 21.22 -20.99 -5.41
C LEU A 232 21.61 -21.92 -6.56
N PRO A 233 22.88 -22.38 -6.65
CA PRO A 233 23.31 -23.30 -7.69
C PRO A 233 22.44 -24.54 -7.75
N GLY A 234 21.99 -24.91 -8.96
CA GLY A 234 21.10 -26.07 -9.18
C GLY A 234 19.63 -25.81 -8.91
N TYR A 235 19.24 -24.58 -8.60
CA TYR A 235 17.85 -24.17 -8.40
C TYR A 235 17.53 -22.88 -9.16
N ASP A 236 16.30 -22.79 -9.63
CA ASP A 236 15.69 -21.57 -10.15
C ASP A 236 14.62 -21.11 -9.16
N LEU A 237 14.77 -19.90 -8.64
CA LEU A 237 13.99 -19.35 -7.52
C LEU A 237 13.29 -18.08 -7.97
N PHE A 238 12.02 -17.95 -7.65
CA PHE A 238 11.29 -16.72 -7.89
C PHE A 238 10.23 -16.48 -6.82
N GLY A 239 10.05 -15.24 -6.43
CA GLY A 239 8.97 -14.81 -5.52
C GLY A 239 8.50 -13.40 -5.88
N ILE A 240 7.22 -13.18 -5.77
CA ILE A 240 6.57 -11.87 -5.98
C ILE A 240 5.34 -11.76 -5.09
N SER A 241 5.09 -10.56 -4.57
CA SER A 241 3.85 -10.20 -3.89
C SER A 241 3.30 -8.91 -4.47
N ARG A 242 1.99 -8.87 -4.74
CA ARG A 242 1.24 -7.74 -5.27
C ARG A 242 0.04 -7.45 -4.37
N PRO A 243 0.13 -6.49 -3.47
CA PRO A 243 -0.99 -6.14 -2.61
C PRO A 243 -2.20 -5.62 -3.40
N ALA A 244 -3.40 -5.98 -2.96
CA ALA A 244 -4.67 -5.48 -3.51
C ALA A 244 -4.92 -4.02 -3.13
N SER A 245 -4.39 -3.60 -1.97
CA SER A 245 -4.51 -2.24 -1.45
C SER A 245 -3.13 -1.59 -1.24
N LEU A 246 -3.08 -0.47 -0.49
CA LEU A 246 -1.80 0.18 -0.15
C LEU A 246 -0.89 -0.70 0.71
N THR A 247 -1.45 -1.52 1.61
CA THR A 247 -0.72 -2.51 2.41
C THR A 247 -1.41 -3.86 2.28
N GLY A 248 -0.66 -4.95 2.29
CA GLY A 248 -1.18 -6.30 2.12
C GLY A 248 -1.06 -7.16 3.39
N GLY A 249 -1.88 -8.21 3.50
CA GLY A 249 -1.76 -9.29 4.47
C GLY A 249 -0.66 -10.29 4.12
N ASP A 250 -0.22 -10.29 2.86
CA ASP A 250 0.75 -11.25 2.34
C ASP A 250 2.21 -10.88 2.61
N THR A 251 3.01 -11.91 2.82
CA THR A 251 4.49 -11.81 2.85
C THR A 251 5.13 -13.08 2.30
N PHE A 252 6.36 -12.97 1.79
CA PHE A 252 7.16 -14.14 1.45
C PHE A 252 8.64 -13.91 1.77
N ASP A 253 9.39 -15.01 1.92
CA ASP A 253 10.84 -14.98 2.03
C ASP A 253 11.48 -16.13 1.25
N LEU A 254 12.56 -15.82 0.57
CA LEU A 254 13.50 -16.77 -0.02
C LEU A 254 14.89 -16.30 0.39
N SER A 255 15.48 -16.95 1.39
CA SER A 255 16.78 -16.55 1.92
C SER A 255 17.69 -17.74 2.20
N ILE A 256 18.97 -17.58 1.86
CA ILE A 256 19.99 -18.59 2.18
C ILE A 256 20.39 -18.40 3.64
N ILE A 257 20.28 -19.48 4.41
CA ILE A 257 20.69 -19.56 5.80
C ILE A 257 21.65 -20.73 6.00
N ASP A 258 22.28 -20.86 7.16
CA ASP A 258 23.25 -21.95 7.44
C ASP A 258 22.65 -23.34 7.21
N GLN A 259 21.36 -23.52 7.43
CA GLN A 259 20.64 -24.78 7.28
C GLN A 259 20.13 -25.06 5.85
N GLY A 260 20.33 -24.14 4.89
CA GLY A 260 19.87 -24.27 3.50
C GLY A 260 19.09 -23.06 3.01
N LEU A 261 18.08 -23.28 2.16
CA LEU A 261 17.19 -22.22 1.70
C LEU A 261 15.93 -22.18 2.56
N LEU A 262 15.74 -21.08 3.30
CA LEU A 262 14.48 -20.77 3.95
C LEU A 262 13.48 -20.29 2.90
N THR A 263 12.30 -20.92 2.89
CA THR A 263 11.18 -20.58 2.01
C THR A 263 9.97 -20.29 2.89
N VAL A 264 9.42 -19.10 2.80
CA VAL A 264 8.24 -18.68 3.57
C VAL A 264 7.20 -18.09 2.62
N LEU A 265 5.95 -18.43 2.83
CA LEU A 265 4.78 -17.71 2.36
C LEU A 265 3.87 -17.53 3.58
N GLY A 266 3.36 -16.36 3.82
CA GLY A 266 2.42 -16.08 4.90
C GLY A 266 1.38 -15.09 4.46
N ASP A 267 0.14 -15.32 4.90
CA ASP A 267 -1.00 -14.46 4.66
C ASP A 267 -1.80 -14.29 5.96
N ALA A 268 -2.01 -13.04 6.37
CA ALA A 268 -2.75 -12.72 7.59
C ALA A 268 -4.19 -12.33 7.26
N THR A 269 -5.12 -12.82 8.08
CA THR A 269 -6.55 -12.54 7.93
C THR A 269 -6.88 -11.06 7.82
N GLY A 270 -7.63 -10.67 6.76
CA GLY A 270 -8.13 -9.33 6.50
C GLY A 270 -7.15 -8.47 5.70
N HIS A 271 -7.45 -7.19 5.55
CA HIS A 271 -6.68 -6.25 4.73
C HIS A 271 -6.29 -4.98 5.52
N GLY A 272 -5.27 -4.27 5.04
CA GLY A 272 -4.83 -3.01 5.62
C GLY A 272 -3.62 -3.14 6.57
N ILE A 273 -3.43 -2.15 7.45
CA ILE A 273 -2.20 -2.02 8.27
C ILE A 273 -2.04 -3.19 9.25
N ALA A 274 -3.11 -3.65 9.87
CA ALA A 274 -3.00 -4.61 10.94
C ALA A 274 -2.53 -6.00 10.48
N PRO A 275 -3.06 -6.61 9.39
CA PRO A 275 -2.47 -7.79 8.76
C PRO A 275 -1.02 -7.59 8.33
N ALA A 276 -0.72 -6.45 7.68
CA ALA A 276 0.64 -6.12 7.26
C ALA A 276 1.66 -6.14 8.41
N LEU A 277 1.28 -5.62 9.58
CA LEU A 277 2.11 -5.66 10.79
C LEU A 277 2.25 -7.09 11.33
N SER A 278 1.16 -7.89 11.30
CA SER A 278 1.18 -9.28 11.78
C SER A 278 2.15 -10.15 10.97
N VAL A 279 2.10 -10.08 9.63
CA VAL A 279 3.06 -10.83 8.80
C VAL A 279 4.49 -10.32 8.92
N THR A 280 4.68 -9.01 9.12
CA THR A 280 6.01 -8.43 9.39
C THR A 280 6.60 -8.95 10.70
N GLN A 281 5.78 -9.05 11.76
CA GLN A 281 6.20 -9.65 13.04
C GLN A 281 6.57 -11.13 12.87
N MET A 282 5.71 -11.92 12.21
CA MET A 282 6.00 -13.32 11.91
C MET A 282 7.33 -13.47 11.17
N HIS A 283 7.54 -12.71 10.11
CA HIS A 283 8.75 -12.74 9.30
C HIS A 283 10.00 -12.42 10.13
N ALA A 284 9.96 -11.36 10.94
CA ALA A 284 11.08 -10.96 11.81
C ALA A 284 11.40 -12.04 12.85
N MET A 285 10.37 -12.66 13.46
CA MET A 285 10.54 -13.73 14.45
C MET A 285 11.14 -14.98 13.81
N LEU A 286 10.67 -15.38 12.62
CA LEU A 286 11.23 -16.54 11.89
C LEU A 286 12.71 -16.32 11.55
N ARG A 287 13.04 -15.17 10.98
CA ARG A 287 14.43 -14.83 10.68
C ARG A 287 15.33 -14.84 11.93
N MET A 288 14.84 -14.32 13.04
CA MET A 288 15.60 -14.35 14.30
C MET A 288 15.75 -15.78 14.82
N ALA A 289 14.68 -16.60 14.81
CA ALA A 289 14.73 -17.98 15.29
C ALA A 289 15.79 -18.80 14.50
N PHE A 290 15.77 -18.75 13.19
CA PHE A 290 16.75 -19.45 12.35
C PHE A 290 18.16 -18.90 12.50
N ARG A 291 18.33 -17.60 12.65
CA ARG A 291 19.63 -16.98 12.92
C ARG A 291 20.25 -17.43 14.26
N LEU A 292 19.42 -17.74 15.24
CA LEU A 292 19.82 -18.31 16.53
C LEU A 292 20.02 -19.83 16.48
N GLY A 293 19.86 -20.47 15.31
CA GLY A 293 20.08 -21.90 15.09
C GLY A 293 18.91 -22.79 15.51
N ALA A 294 17.69 -22.24 15.65
CA ALA A 294 16.52 -23.06 15.89
C ALA A 294 16.26 -24.02 14.70
N ASP A 295 15.83 -25.24 15.00
CA ASP A 295 15.30 -26.13 13.97
C ASP A 295 13.90 -25.70 13.51
N LEU A 296 13.42 -26.29 12.42
CA LEU A 296 12.15 -25.93 11.80
C LEU A 296 10.97 -26.07 12.76
N GLU A 297 10.90 -27.17 13.50
CA GLU A 297 9.83 -27.47 14.44
C GLU A 297 9.82 -26.49 15.61
N THR A 298 11.00 -26.19 16.17
CA THR A 298 11.16 -25.21 17.25
C THR A 298 10.80 -23.80 16.76
N ALA A 299 11.29 -23.37 15.60
CA ALA A 299 10.99 -22.07 15.04
C ALA A 299 9.48 -21.91 14.80
N PHE A 300 8.83 -22.87 14.15
CA PHE A 300 7.40 -22.85 13.90
C PHE A 300 6.59 -22.74 15.19
N MET A 301 6.86 -23.60 16.17
CA MET A 301 6.11 -23.66 17.43
C MET A 301 6.29 -22.40 18.27
N GLN A 302 7.52 -21.89 18.40
CA GLN A 302 7.80 -20.69 19.20
C GLN A 302 7.20 -19.45 18.57
N VAL A 303 7.30 -19.31 17.24
CA VAL A 303 6.69 -18.18 16.54
C VAL A 303 5.16 -18.24 16.62
N ASN A 304 4.57 -19.44 16.44
CA ASN A 304 3.12 -19.62 16.63
C ASN A 304 2.66 -19.18 18.02
N ASN A 305 3.33 -19.65 19.08
CA ASN A 305 2.93 -19.38 20.44
C ASN A 305 3.12 -17.89 20.80
N GLN A 306 4.21 -17.29 20.34
CA GLN A 306 4.44 -15.86 20.55
C GLN A 306 3.39 -15.01 19.82
N LEU A 307 3.00 -15.37 18.60
CA LEU A 307 1.95 -14.67 17.85
C LEU A 307 0.58 -14.86 18.53
N ALA A 308 0.27 -16.06 19.03
CA ALA A 308 -0.97 -16.31 19.77
C ALA A 308 -1.09 -15.49 21.06
N ASP A 309 0.03 -15.15 21.69
CA ASP A 309 0.05 -14.28 22.87
C ASP A 309 -0.07 -12.78 22.51
N MET A 310 0.26 -12.39 21.27
CA MET A 310 0.35 -10.98 20.85
C MET A 310 -0.80 -10.50 20.00
N LEU A 311 -1.36 -11.37 19.16
CA LEU A 311 -2.44 -11.00 18.24
C LEU A 311 -3.81 -11.09 18.94
N ALA A 312 -4.79 -10.35 18.44
CA ALA A 312 -6.16 -10.46 18.90
C ALA A 312 -6.77 -11.81 18.51
N ASP A 313 -7.74 -12.31 19.30
CA ASP A 313 -8.33 -13.66 19.17
C ASP A 313 -8.94 -13.97 17.78
N ASP A 314 -9.27 -12.96 17.00
CA ASP A 314 -9.84 -13.03 15.66
C ASP A 314 -8.79 -12.98 14.54
N ARG A 315 -7.50 -12.91 14.89
CA ARG A 315 -6.39 -12.78 13.93
C ARG A 315 -5.49 -13.99 13.93
N PHE A 316 -5.27 -14.53 12.75
CA PHE A 316 -4.35 -15.62 12.51
C PHE A 316 -3.63 -15.43 11.17
N ILE A 317 -2.58 -16.20 10.95
CA ILE A 317 -1.78 -16.13 9.74
C ILE A 317 -1.72 -17.53 9.13
N THR A 318 -2.17 -17.69 7.88
CA THR A 318 -1.85 -18.89 7.12
C THR A 318 -0.40 -18.80 6.69
N ALA A 319 0.38 -19.84 6.89
CA ALA A 319 1.81 -19.79 6.60
C ALA A 319 2.38 -21.14 6.15
N PHE A 320 3.21 -21.09 5.11
CA PHE A 320 4.16 -22.13 4.75
C PHE A 320 5.54 -21.73 5.24
N ILE A 321 6.23 -22.61 5.95
CA ILE A 321 7.61 -22.43 6.41
C ILE A 321 8.39 -23.68 6.03
N GLY A 322 9.35 -23.54 5.12
CA GLY A 322 10.14 -24.65 4.58
C GLY A 322 11.64 -24.39 4.64
N LEU A 323 12.39 -25.45 4.82
CA LEU A 323 13.85 -25.50 4.73
C LEU A 323 14.26 -26.49 3.66
N LEU A 324 14.92 -26.01 2.61
CA LEU A 324 15.49 -26.86 1.57
C LEU A 324 16.93 -27.20 1.91
N ASP A 325 17.18 -28.47 2.23
CA ASP A 325 18.54 -29.03 2.24
C ASP A 325 19.01 -29.22 0.79
N VAL A 326 19.95 -28.36 0.39
CA VAL A 326 20.49 -28.33 -0.97
C VAL A 326 21.32 -29.59 -1.26
N SER A 327 21.95 -30.17 -0.25
CA SER A 327 22.81 -31.35 -0.41
C SER A 327 22.00 -32.63 -0.58
N ALA A 328 20.91 -32.76 0.16
CA ALA A 328 19.98 -33.88 0.07
C ALA A 328 18.88 -33.66 -0.99
N HIS A 329 18.73 -32.44 -1.50
CA HIS A 329 17.63 -32.02 -2.36
C HIS A 329 16.25 -32.31 -1.75
N GLN A 330 16.10 -32.03 -0.46
CA GLN A 330 14.88 -32.30 0.29
C GLN A 330 14.33 -31.01 0.89
N MET A 331 13.08 -30.70 0.59
CA MET A 331 12.32 -29.64 1.24
C MET A 331 11.60 -30.21 2.46
N ARG A 332 11.98 -29.77 3.66
CA ARG A 332 11.23 -30.06 4.89
C ARG A 332 10.36 -28.86 5.22
N PHE A 333 9.08 -29.08 5.52
CA PHE A 333 8.19 -27.95 5.77
C PHE A 333 7.10 -28.24 6.79
N HIS A 334 6.61 -27.16 7.39
CA HIS A 334 5.33 -27.07 8.05
C HIS A 334 4.43 -26.07 7.33
N SER A 335 3.14 -26.37 7.33
CA SER A 335 2.10 -25.46 6.87
C SER A 335 1.08 -25.25 7.96
N GLY A 336 0.94 -24.01 8.42
CA GLY A 336 -0.11 -23.55 9.30
C GLY A 336 -1.27 -22.99 8.50
N GLY A 337 -2.20 -23.85 8.09
CA GLY A 337 -3.38 -23.42 7.33
C GLY A 337 -3.14 -23.14 5.84
N GLN A 338 -1.93 -22.89 5.39
CA GLN A 338 -1.63 -22.59 3.98
C GLN A 338 -1.81 -23.84 3.11
N ALA A 339 -2.68 -23.78 2.10
CA ALA A 339 -2.96 -24.85 1.13
C ALA A 339 -3.67 -24.28 -0.11
N PRO A 340 -3.54 -24.95 -1.28
CA PRO A 340 -2.71 -26.13 -1.53
C PRO A 340 -1.23 -25.80 -1.70
N ILE A 341 -0.36 -26.70 -1.27
CA ILE A 341 1.07 -26.67 -1.61
C ILE A 341 1.23 -27.59 -2.82
N LEU A 342 1.62 -27.03 -3.96
CA LEU A 342 1.73 -27.75 -5.22
C LEU A 342 3.16 -28.23 -5.44
N HIS A 343 3.33 -29.54 -5.68
CA HIS A 343 4.59 -30.14 -6.09
C HIS A 343 4.41 -30.75 -7.48
N PHE A 344 4.88 -30.04 -8.51
CA PHE A 344 4.94 -30.56 -9.86
C PHE A 344 6.15 -31.51 -9.99
N GLN A 345 5.89 -32.72 -10.45
CA GLN A 345 6.87 -33.78 -10.65
C GLN A 345 7.18 -33.90 -12.13
N ALA A 346 8.39 -33.53 -12.53
CA ALA A 346 8.80 -33.46 -13.94
C ALA A 346 8.79 -34.83 -14.64
N VAL A 347 9.16 -35.89 -13.92
CA VAL A 347 9.20 -37.27 -14.48
C VAL A 347 7.83 -37.80 -14.87
N THR A 348 6.81 -37.48 -14.11
CA THR A 348 5.42 -37.95 -14.31
C THR A 348 4.52 -36.90 -14.97
N GLU A 349 5.05 -35.67 -15.16
CA GLU A 349 4.29 -34.50 -15.63
C GLU A 349 2.97 -34.28 -14.87
N SER A 350 3.00 -34.55 -13.56
CA SER A 350 1.83 -34.50 -12.68
C SER A 350 2.10 -33.61 -11.47
N THR A 351 1.03 -33.04 -10.94
CA THR A 351 1.08 -32.21 -9.74
C THR A 351 0.49 -32.97 -8.56
N SER A 352 1.24 -33.08 -7.46
CA SER A 352 0.73 -33.55 -6.18
C SER A 352 0.39 -32.35 -5.29
N ARG A 353 -0.69 -32.46 -4.50
CA ARG A 353 -1.17 -31.45 -3.57
C ARG A 353 -0.88 -31.88 -2.15
N HIS A 354 -0.31 -30.99 -1.36
CA HIS A 354 -0.09 -31.21 0.06
C HIS A 354 -0.96 -30.23 0.84
N GLY A 355 -1.64 -30.74 1.87
CA GLY A 355 -2.47 -29.96 2.76
C GLY A 355 -1.68 -29.38 3.94
N PRO A 356 -2.36 -28.60 4.81
CA PRO A 356 -1.74 -28.03 5.99
C PRO A 356 -1.34 -29.11 7.00
N THR A 357 -0.26 -28.86 7.75
CA THR A 357 0.25 -29.76 8.79
C THR A 357 -0.20 -29.34 10.19
N SER A 358 -0.66 -28.10 10.32
CA SER A 358 -1.12 -27.47 11.56
C SER A 358 -2.23 -26.49 11.28
N PHE A 359 -2.88 -25.98 12.34
CA PHE A 359 -3.74 -24.81 12.26
C PHE A 359 -2.94 -23.56 11.83
N PRO A 360 -3.61 -22.52 11.32
CA PRO A 360 -2.97 -21.22 11.08
C PRO A 360 -2.21 -20.73 12.31
N LEU A 361 -1.12 -20.01 12.09
CA LEU A 361 -0.33 -19.43 13.17
C LEU A 361 -1.18 -18.43 13.97
N ALA A 362 -0.98 -18.41 15.26
CA ALA A 362 -1.74 -17.62 16.25
C ALA A 362 -3.18 -18.07 16.50
N ALA A 363 -3.73 -18.99 15.72
CA ALA A 363 -5.10 -19.48 15.97
C ALA A 363 -5.25 -20.17 17.34
N MET A 364 -4.20 -20.82 17.81
CA MET A 364 -4.10 -21.38 19.17
C MET A 364 -2.64 -21.67 19.54
N PRO A 365 -2.30 -21.67 20.85
CA PRO A 365 -0.99 -22.12 21.31
C PRO A 365 -0.78 -23.61 21.02
N LEU A 366 0.43 -23.98 20.60
CA LEU A 366 0.82 -25.37 20.31
C LEU A 366 1.70 -25.91 21.44
N ALA A 367 1.31 -27.05 22.02
CA ALA A 367 2.10 -27.77 23.01
C ALA A 367 3.09 -28.75 22.35
N SER A 368 2.78 -29.21 21.14
CA SER A 368 3.63 -30.12 20.35
C SER A 368 3.28 -29.97 18.87
N LEU A 369 4.22 -30.33 18.01
CA LEU A 369 4.06 -30.33 16.57
C LEU A 369 4.35 -31.74 16.02
N ARG A 370 3.66 -32.15 14.96
CA ARG A 370 3.99 -33.38 14.23
C ARG A 370 5.33 -33.17 13.52
N PRO A 371 6.07 -34.24 13.17
CA PRO A 371 7.27 -34.11 12.34
C PRO A 371 6.97 -33.38 11.04
N ALA A 372 7.91 -32.59 10.56
CA ALA A 372 7.80 -31.89 9.28
C ALA A 372 7.58 -32.85 8.12
N VAL A 373 6.81 -32.43 7.13
CA VAL A 373 6.69 -33.12 5.86
C VAL A 373 8.00 -32.95 5.09
N THR A 374 8.50 -34.03 4.51
CA THR A 374 9.73 -34.02 3.69
C THR A 374 9.38 -34.40 2.26
N LEU A 375 9.71 -33.49 1.33
CA LEU A 375 9.58 -33.71 -0.12
C LEU A 375 10.96 -33.82 -0.74
N ALA A 376 11.21 -34.91 -1.46
CA ALA A 376 12.38 -35.00 -2.32
C ALA A 376 12.07 -34.25 -3.64
N LEU A 377 12.90 -33.29 -3.98
CA LEU A 377 12.80 -32.59 -5.25
C LEU A 377 13.73 -33.28 -6.26
N MET A 378 13.14 -33.89 -7.30
CA MET A 378 13.90 -34.46 -8.42
C MET A 378 14.28 -33.36 -9.44
N PRO A 379 15.28 -33.56 -10.30
CA PRO A 379 15.58 -32.63 -11.37
C PRO A 379 14.33 -32.28 -12.20
N GLY A 380 14.09 -30.97 -12.41
CA GLY A 380 12.91 -30.45 -13.11
C GLY A 380 11.67 -30.26 -12.22
N ASP A 381 11.65 -30.81 -11.01
CA ASP A 381 10.51 -30.65 -10.09
C ASP A 381 10.36 -29.19 -9.63
N ILE A 382 9.09 -28.78 -9.46
CA ILE A 382 8.72 -27.43 -9.01
C ILE A 382 7.89 -27.52 -7.75
N LEU A 383 8.34 -26.88 -6.68
CA LEU A 383 7.49 -26.52 -5.54
C LEU A 383 6.89 -25.15 -5.80
N ALA A 384 5.57 -25.08 -5.84
CA ALA A 384 4.84 -23.86 -6.12
C ALA A 384 3.89 -23.53 -4.98
N LEU A 385 3.99 -22.33 -4.46
CA LEU A 385 3.19 -21.78 -3.38
C LEU A 385 2.50 -20.51 -3.90
N PHE A 386 1.21 -20.43 -3.61
CA PHE A 386 0.39 -19.30 -4.01
C PHE A 386 -0.48 -18.88 -2.82
N SER A 387 -0.72 -17.57 -2.65
CA SER A 387 -1.79 -17.10 -1.77
C SER A 387 -3.16 -17.38 -2.39
N ASP A 388 -4.20 -17.34 -1.59
CA ASP A 388 -5.59 -17.57 -2.01
C ASP A 388 -6.07 -16.52 -3.02
N GLY A 389 -5.56 -15.29 -3.00
CA GLY A 389 -5.88 -14.26 -3.98
C GLY A 389 -5.62 -14.64 -5.43
N ILE A 390 -4.89 -15.75 -5.72
CA ILE A 390 -4.81 -16.33 -7.06
C ILE A 390 -5.99 -17.28 -7.32
N TYR A 391 -6.25 -18.20 -6.40
CA TYR A 391 -7.26 -19.23 -6.60
C TYR A 391 -8.68 -18.65 -6.54
N GLU A 392 -8.89 -17.72 -5.60
CA GLU A 392 -10.16 -17.07 -5.31
C GLU A 392 -10.38 -15.80 -6.15
N TYR A 393 -9.47 -15.48 -7.09
CA TYR A 393 -9.67 -14.34 -7.98
C TYR A 393 -10.96 -14.53 -8.80
N VAL A 394 -11.90 -13.59 -8.63
CA VAL A 394 -13.24 -13.66 -9.23
C VAL A 394 -13.29 -12.84 -10.52
N ASN A 395 -13.88 -13.39 -11.58
CA ASN A 395 -14.11 -12.66 -12.83
C ASN A 395 -15.40 -11.81 -12.77
N ASP A 396 -15.72 -11.11 -13.85
CA ASP A 396 -16.93 -10.28 -14.00
C ASP A 396 -18.25 -11.08 -13.96
N GLN A 397 -18.18 -12.44 -14.03
CA GLN A 397 -19.32 -13.34 -13.95
C GLN A 397 -19.47 -13.98 -12.57
N GLY A 398 -18.56 -13.72 -11.63
CA GLY A 398 -18.56 -14.29 -10.30
C GLY A 398 -17.96 -15.71 -10.23
N GLU A 399 -17.15 -16.11 -11.23
CA GLU A 399 -16.42 -17.38 -11.23
C GLU A 399 -15.03 -17.20 -10.66
N GLU A 400 -14.55 -18.14 -9.85
CA GLU A 400 -13.18 -18.18 -9.33
C GLU A 400 -12.20 -18.73 -10.37
N PHE A 401 -10.94 -18.25 -10.33
CA PHE A 401 -9.86 -18.75 -11.18
C PHE A 401 -9.59 -20.24 -10.91
N GLY A 402 -9.46 -20.60 -9.66
CA GLY A 402 -9.41 -21.98 -9.16
C GLY A 402 -8.05 -22.67 -9.37
N GLU A 403 -7.85 -23.71 -8.56
CA GLU A 403 -6.59 -24.48 -8.52
C GLU A 403 -6.30 -25.25 -9.83
N MET A 404 -7.33 -25.73 -10.53
CA MET A 404 -7.14 -26.54 -11.74
C MET A 404 -6.43 -25.75 -12.86
N ARG A 405 -6.77 -24.47 -13.04
CA ARG A 405 -6.13 -23.63 -14.05
C ARG A 405 -4.65 -23.40 -13.73
N VAL A 406 -4.33 -23.23 -12.44
CA VAL A 406 -2.94 -23.10 -11.98
C VAL A 406 -2.14 -24.37 -12.29
N GLU A 407 -2.68 -25.56 -12.01
CA GLU A 407 -2.00 -26.82 -12.30
C GLU A 407 -1.82 -27.07 -13.80
N GLU A 408 -2.80 -26.69 -14.63
CA GLU A 408 -2.69 -26.74 -16.08
C GLU A 408 -1.57 -25.85 -16.60
N ILE A 409 -1.44 -24.63 -16.04
CA ILE A 409 -0.35 -23.69 -16.37
C ILE A 409 1.01 -24.28 -15.96
N LEU A 410 1.13 -24.80 -14.73
CA LEU A 410 2.35 -25.45 -14.26
C LEU A 410 2.77 -26.58 -15.20
N ARG A 411 1.83 -27.44 -15.61
CA ARG A 411 2.10 -28.56 -16.52
C ARG A 411 2.50 -28.08 -17.91
N ALA A 412 1.81 -27.09 -18.46
CA ALA A 412 2.08 -26.58 -19.81
C ALA A 412 3.42 -25.82 -19.92
N HIS A 413 3.83 -25.17 -18.83
CA HIS A 413 4.97 -24.24 -18.83
C HIS A 413 6.09 -24.63 -17.85
N HIS A 414 6.15 -25.89 -17.40
CA HIS A 414 7.17 -26.37 -16.45
C HIS A 414 8.60 -26.17 -16.91
N ASN A 415 8.84 -26.05 -18.23
CA ASN A 415 10.17 -25.80 -18.80
C ASN A 415 10.60 -24.34 -18.76
N ALA A 416 9.67 -23.40 -18.54
CA ALA A 416 9.98 -21.99 -18.41
C ALA A 416 10.84 -21.71 -17.15
N SER A 417 11.53 -20.58 -17.14
CA SER A 417 12.12 -20.07 -15.90
C SER A 417 11.02 -19.73 -14.88
N MET A 418 11.36 -19.75 -13.60
CA MET A 418 10.35 -19.45 -12.55
C MET A 418 9.82 -18.02 -12.64
N ALA A 419 10.63 -17.08 -13.11
CA ALA A 419 10.19 -15.71 -13.39
C ALA A 419 9.17 -15.65 -14.55
N GLU A 420 9.44 -16.36 -15.66
CA GLU A 420 8.51 -16.45 -16.79
C GLU A 420 7.22 -17.18 -16.41
N LEU A 421 7.32 -18.29 -15.67
CA LEU A 421 6.16 -19.04 -15.18
C LEU A 421 5.26 -18.18 -14.30
N SER A 422 5.85 -17.40 -13.39
CA SER A 422 5.11 -16.44 -12.56
C SER A 422 4.39 -15.38 -13.42
N ALA A 423 5.05 -14.85 -14.45
CA ALA A 423 4.44 -13.89 -15.36
C ALA A 423 3.26 -14.52 -16.13
N ILE A 424 3.40 -15.76 -16.61
CA ILE A 424 2.33 -16.49 -17.29
C ILE A 424 1.12 -16.71 -16.38
N VAL A 425 1.34 -17.09 -15.11
CA VAL A 425 0.25 -17.23 -14.13
C VAL A 425 -0.48 -15.90 -13.93
N LEU A 426 0.27 -14.81 -13.71
CA LEU A 426 -0.32 -13.48 -13.52
C LEU A 426 -1.09 -13.00 -14.75
N ASP A 427 -0.57 -13.20 -15.95
CA ASP A 427 -1.24 -12.84 -17.19
C ASP A 427 -2.51 -13.67 -17.41
N ALA A 428 -2.50 -14.96 -17.02
CA ALA A 428 -3.68 -15.82 -17.08
C ALA A 428 -4.77 -15.34 -16.11
N VAL A 429 -4.42 -15.01 -14.86
CA VAL A 429 -5.36 -14.43 -13.87
C VAL A 429 -5.95 -13.11 -14.39
N HIS A 430 -5.12 -12.18 -14.86
CA HIS A 430 -5.60 -10.90 -15.40
C HIS A 430 -6.49 -11.07 -16.64
N SER A 431 -6.17 -12.03 -17.51
CA SER A 431 -6.99 -12.32 -18.68
C SER A 431 -8.34 -12.92 -18.30
N PHE A 432 -8.36 -13.80 -17.28
CA PHE A 432 -9.57 -14.39 -16.73
C PHE A 432 -10.46 -13.37 -16.02
N ALA A 433 -9.86 -12.39 -15.34
CA ALA A 433 -10.55 -11.35 -14.60
C ALA A 433 -11.50 -10.49 -15.44
N HIS A 434 -11.28 -10.35 -16.77
CA HIS A 434 -12.07 -9.50 -17.69
C HIS A 434 -12.24 -8.07 -17.18
N GLY A 435 -11.26 -7.56 -16.41
CA GLY A 435 -11.28 -6.20 -15.85
C GLY A 435 -11.92 -6.10 -14.46
N ALA A 436 -12.28 -7.21 -13.83
CA ALA A 436 -12.66 -7.24 -12.42
C ALA A 436 -11.46 -6.78 -11.55
N PRO A 437 -11.69 -5.98 -10.50
CA PRO A 437 -10.63 -5.50 -9.63
C PRO A 437 -10.00 -6.66 -8.83
N GLN A 438 -8.74 -6.51 -8.46
CA GLN A 438 -8.09 -7.39 -7.49
C GLN A 438 -8.65 -7.08 -6.10
N GLU A 439 -9.28 -8.06 -5.46
CA GLU A 439 -9.89 -7.93 -4.12
C GLU A 439 -8.96 -8.39 -3.01
N ASP A 440 -8.05 -9.35 -3.28
CA ASP A 440 -7.10 -9.87 -2.32
C ASP A 440 -5.66 -9.83 -2.83
N ASP A 441 -4.69 -9.98 -1.92
CA ASP A 441 -3.27 -9.96 -2.23
C ASP A 441 -2.87 -11.17 -3.08
N ILE A 442 -1.96 -10.96 -4.02
CA ILE A 442 -1.43 -12.01 -4.89
C ILE A 442 0.03 -12.23 -4.55
N THR A 443 0.35 -13.41 -4.03
CA THR A 443 1.73 -13.82 -3.75
C THR A 443 2.05 -15.16 -4.38
N ILE A 444 3.20 -15.23 -5.05
CA ILE A 444 3.72 -16.40 -5.75
C ILE A 444 5.12 -16.68 -5.25
N VAL A 445 5.41 -17.91 -4.84
CA VAL A 445 6.76 -18.39 -4.52
C VAL A 445 7.01 -19.70 -5.25
N LEU A 446 8.04 -19.74 -6.07
CA LEU A 446 8.40 -20.86 -6.93
C LEU A 446 9.84 -21.31 -6.66
N VAL A 447 10.02 -22.60 -6.44
CA VAL A 447 11.32 -23.24 -6.24
C VAL A 447 11.42 -24.43 -7.21
N LYS A 448 12.23 -24.32 -8.26
CA LYS A 448 12.47 -25.38 -9.23
C LYS A 448 13.85 -25.96 -9.03
N ARG A 449 13.94 -27.27 -8.87
CA ARG A 449 15.22 -27.96 -9.01
C ARG A 449 15.58 -28.03 -10.48
N GLY A 450 16.71 -27.41 -10.86
CA GLY A 450 17.19 -27.46 -12.25
C GLY A 450 17.60 -28.86 -12.65
N ASP A 451 17.47 -29.19 -13.93
CA ASP A 451 18.07 -30.38 -14.56
C ASP A 451 19.59 -30.30 -14.64
N ARG A 452 20.13 -29.21 -14.10
CA ARG A 452 21.46 -28.73 -14.35
C ARG A 452 22.44 -29.38 -13.40
N ALA A 453 23.52 -29.84 -13.97
CA ALA A 453 24.64 -30.32 -13.19
C ALA A 453 25.14 -29.23 -12.23
N ALA A 454 25.29 -29.60 -10.99
CA ALA A 454 25.94 -28.78 -9.97
C ALA A 454 27.11 -29.58 -9.36
N THR A 455 28.18 -28.90 -9.03
CA THR A 455 29.31 -29.50 -8.30
C THR A 455 29.85 -28.51 -7.29
N HIS A 456 30.48 -29.01 -6.23
CA HIS A 456 31.17 -28.17 -5.26
C HIS A 456 32.44 -28.86 -4.78
N ALA A 457 33.41 -28.07 -4.34
CA ALA A 457 34.61 -28.54 -3.67
C ALA A 457 35.10 -27.53 -2.63
N MET A 458 35.84 -28.03 -1.64
CA MET A 458 36.53 -27.22 -0.64
C MET A 458 37.98 -27.06 -1.00
N PHE A 459 38.51 -25.86 -0.95
CA PHE A 459 39.88 -25.52 -1.26
C PHE A 459 40.56 -24.83 -0.09
N HIS A 460 41.81 -25.21 0.19
CA HIS A 460 42.60 -24.51 1.18
C HIS A 460 42.83 -23.06 0.76
N ARG A 461 42.87 -22.15 1.72
CA ARG A 461 43.12 -20.73 1.49
C ARG A 461 44.59 -20.47 1.18
N SER A 462 45.04 -20.99 0.03
CA SER A 462 46.42 -20.92 -0.47
C SER A 462 46.43 -20.72 -1.99
N TYR A 463 47.40 -20.01 -2.51
CA TYR A 463 47.61 -19.86 -3.95
C TYR A 463 47.83 -21.21 -4.67
N ASP A 464 48.33 -22.24 -3.95
CA ASP A 464 48.49 -23.59 -4.51
C ASP A 464 47.15 -24.25 -4.86
N SER A 465 46.05 -23.74 -4.36
CA SER A 465 44.69 -24.21 -4.69
C SER A 465 44.19 -23.75 -6.05
N LEU A 466 44.85 -22.78 -6.70
CA LEU A 466 44.38 -22.25 -8.00
C LEU A 466 44.43 -23.32 -9.11
N GLU A 467 45.49 -24.15 -9.17
CA GLU A 467 45.58 -25.20 -10.20
C GLU A 467 44.47 -26.27 -10.03
N PRO A 468 44.21 -26.83 -8.84
CA PRO A 468 43.04 -27.66 -8.58
C PRO A 468 41.68 -26.97 -8.90
N ILE A 469 41.53 -25.67 -8.61
CA ILE A 469 40.33 -24.90 -8.94
C ILE A 469 40.13 -24.84 -10.46
N PHE A 470 41.14 -24.48 -11.24
CA PHE A 470 41.06 -24.45 -12.70
C PHE A 470 40.85 -25.84 -13.31
N ALA A 471 41.38 -26.90 -12.70
CA ALA A 471 41.09 -28.26 -13.11
C ALA A 471 39.59 -28.59 -12.91
N MET A 472 38.99 -28.15 -11.79
CA MET A 472 37.59 -28.33 -11.52
C MET A 472 36.69 -27.52 -12.47
N THR A 473 36.99 -26.24 -12.73
CA THR A 473 36.20 -25.39 -13.65
C THR A 473 36.22 -25.97 -15.06
N ARG A 474 37.39 -26.40 -15.53
CA ARG A 474 37.55 -27.01 -16.87
C ARG A 474 36.82 -28.35 -16.98
N ASP A 475 37.00 -29.24 -15.99
CA ASP A 475 36.32 -30.54 -15.96
C ASP A 475 34.80 -30.38 -15.93
N PHE A 476 34.29 -29.45 -15.09
CA PHE A 476 32.88 -29.14 -15.04
C PHE A 476 32.34 -28.63 -16.37
N CYS A 477 32.97 -27.62 -16.98
CA CYS A 477 32.54 -27.07 -18.26
C CYS A 477 32.58 -28.11 -19.39
N THR A 478 33.64 -28.92 -19.43
CA THR A 478 33.80 -29.98 -20.44
C THR A 478 32.74 -31.06 -20.27
N ARG A 479 32.54 -31.57 -19.05
CA ARG A 479 31.59 -32.65 -18.73
C ARG A 479 30.15 -32.27 -19.03
N HIS A 480 29.83 -31.00 -18.85
CA HIS A 480 28.44 -30.51 -18.98
C HIS A 480 28.18 -29.69 -20.24
N GLY A 481 29.11 -29.74 -21.21
CA GLY A 481 28.91 -29.13 -22.52
C GLY A 481 28.78 -27.59 -22.49
N VAL A 482 29.37 -26.94 -21.49
CA VAL A 482 29.41 -25.47 -21.41
C VAL A 482 30.31 -24.96 -22.53
N ASP A 483 29.90 -23.89 -23.23
CA ASP A 483 30.66 -23.34 -24.33
C ASP A 483 32.09 -22.96 -23.90
N PRO A 484 33.14 -23.45 -24.60
CA PRO A 484 34.52 -23.16 -24.26
C PRO A 484 34.87 -21.66 -24.20
N GLY A 485 34.13 -20.80 -24.89
CA GLY A 485 34.32 -19.35 -24.88
C GLY A 485 34.02 -18.69 -23.53
N ILE A 486 33.28 -19.36 -22.65
CA ILE A 486 32.97 -18.89 -21.30
C ILE A 486 34.11 -19.14 -20.32
N LEU A 487 34.83 -20.25 -20.46
CA LEU A 487 35.83 -20.72 -19.50
C LEU A 487 36.93 -19.68 -19.17
N PRO A 488 37.51 -18.93 -20.11
CA PRO A 488 38.51 -17.91 -19.77
C PRO A 488 37.98 -16.82 -18.85
N THR A 489 36.70 -16.44 -19.01
CA THR A 489 36.06 -15.46 -18.14
C THR A 489 35.79 -16.03 -16.74
N VAL A 490 35.35 -17.28 -16.65
CA VAL A 490 35.13 -17.97 -15.38
C VAL A 490 36.47 -18.15 -14.64
N ASP A 491 37.50 -18.65 -15.30
CA ASP A 491 38.84 -18.85 -14.70
C ASP A 491 39.39 -17.51 -14.16
N PHE A 492 39.33 -16.44 -14.96
CA PHE A 492 39.78 -15.12 -14.54
C PHE A 492 38.97 -14.59 -13.31
N ALA A 493 37.65 -14.71 -13.35
CA ALA A 493 36.82 -14.25 -12.25
C ALA A 493 37.06 -15.02 -10.95
N VAL A 494 37.20 -16.36 -11.07
CA VAL A 494 37.49 -17.22 -9.91
C VAL A 494 38.91 -16.94 -9.38
N GLU A 495 39.91 -16.78 -10.25
CA GLU A 495 41.28 -16.43 -9.88
C GLU A 495 41.31 -15.14 -9.03
N GLU A 496 40.74 -14.05 -9.55
CA GLU A 496 40.76 -12.76 -8.89
C GLU A 496 39.98 -12.78 -7.58
N LEU A 497 38.80 -13.40 -7.55
CA LEU A 497 37.99 -13.49 -6.31
C LEU A 497 38.71 -14.37 -5.28
N PHE A 498 39.21 -15.53 -5.66
CA PHE A 498 39.92 -16.45 -4.75
C PHE A 498 41.23 -15.87 -4.23
N THR A 499 42.02 -15.22 -5.09
CA THR A 499 43.28 -14.58 -4.68
C THR A 499 43.02 -13.40 -3.74
N ASN A 500 41.91 -12.67 -3.93
CA ASN A 500 41.49 -11.64 -2.99
C ASN A 500 41.13 -12.24 -1.62
N ILE A 501 40.41 -13.38 -1.57
CA ILE A 501 40.12 -14.10 -0.33
C ILE A 501 41.43 -14.49 0.37
N VAL A 502 42.38 -15.12 -0.36
CA VAL A 502 43.70 -15.51 0.19
C VAL A 502 44.48 -14.31 0.72
N LYS A 503 44.41 -13.17 0.02
CA LYS A 503 45.18 -11.97 0.33
C LYS A 503 44.63 -11.19 1.55
N TYR A 504 43.31 -11.09 1.69
CA TYR A 504 42.68 -10.20 2.63
C TYR A 504 42.09 -10.91 3.86
N SER A 505 41.76 -12.19 3.76
CA SER A 505 41.20 -12.98 4.88
C SER A 505 42.29 -13.79 5.63
N ARG A 506 43.38 -13.13 6.05
CA ARG A 506 44.58 -13.80 6.63
C ARG A 506 44.36 -14.41 8.02
N GLU A 507 43.31 -14.05 8.74
CA GLU A 507 43.06 -14.47 10.09
C GLU A 507 42.31 -15.81 10.22
N SER A 508 41.79 -16.34 9.11
CA SER A 508 41.02 -17.57 9.08
C SER A 508 41.78 -18.70 8.39
N GLU A 509 41.83 -19.88 9.03
CA GLU A 509 42.38 -21.13 8.43
C GLU A 509 41.26 -21.94 7.72
N ALA A 510 40.00 -21.45 7.72
CA ALA A 510 38.89 -22.16 7.09
C ALA A 510 39.10 -22.32 5.57
N SER A 511 38.67 -23.43 5.04
CA SER A 511 38.70 -23.68 3.57
C SER A 511 37.62 -22.86 2.88
N VAL A 512 37.88 -22.46 1.63
CA VAL A 512 36.90 -21.76 0.77
C VAL A 512 36.13 -22.80 -0.02
N ARG A 513 34.81 -22.67 -0.06
CA ARG A 513 33.93 -23.50 -0.86
C ARG A 513 33.70 -22.86 -2.21
N LEU A 514 33.93 -23.63 -3.30
CA LEU A 514 33.58 -23.27 -4.66
C LEU A 514 32.39 -24.12 -5.12
N ASP A 515 31.29 -23.47 -5.47
CA ASP A 515 30.11 -24.10 -6.07
C ASP A 515 30.00 -23.69 -7.54
N MET A 516 29.66 -24.63 -8.42
CA MET A 516 29.38 -24.38 -9.84
C MET A 516 28.10 -25.07 -10.26
N ALA A 517 27.31 -24.41 -11.09
CA ALA A 517 26.14 -25.02 -11.73
C ALA A 517 25.97 -24.49 -13.17
N THR A 518 25.41 -25.32 -14.05
CA THR A 518 25.01 -24.86 -15.38
C THR A 518 23.78 -23.99 -15.34
N ILE A 519 23.71 -23.00 -16.21
CA ILE A 519 22.50 -22.17 -16.46
C ILE A 519 22.26 -22.14 -17.97
N ASP A 520 21.12 -21.60 -18.44
CA ASP A 520 20.87 -21.52 -19.89
C ASP A 520 21.93 -20.70 -20.59
N GLY A 521 22.66 -21.38 -21.48
CA GLY A 521 23.77 -20.80 -22.23
C GLY A 521 25.00 -20.41 -21.41
N GLY A 522 25.18 -20.91 -20.17
CA GLY A 522 26.31 -20.52 -19.35
C GLY A 522 26.47 -21.25 -18.02
N VAL A 523 27.10 -20.56 -17.05
CA VAL A 523 27.40 -21.07 -15.71
C VAL A 523 27.09 -20.01 -14.64
N VAL A 524 26.75 -20.48 -13.45
CA VAL A 524 26.81 -19.74 -12.21
C VAL A 524 27.88 -20.32 -11.31
N VAL A 525 28.67 -19.46 -10.70
CA VAL A 525 29.77 -19.82 -9.80
C VAL A 525 29.62 -19.04 -8.51
N ALA A 526 29.79 -19.72 -7.36
CA ALA A 526 29.78 -19.09 -6.06
C ALA A 526 31.02 -19.49 -5.26
N LEU A 527 31.69 -18.50 -4.66
CA LEU A 527 32.75 -18.68 -3.68
C LEU A 527 32.19 -18.33 -2.31
N THR A 528 32.30 -19.26 -1.38
CA THR A 528 31.90 -19.06 0.03
C THR A 528 33.10 -19.13 0.92
N ASP A 529 33.33 -18.05 1.66
CA ASP A 529 34.43 -17.89 2.61
C ASP A 529 33.88 -17.85 4.04
N TYR A 530 34.54 -18.54 4.96
CA TYR A 530 34.08 -18.76 6.32
C TYR A 530 34.98 -18.05 7.33
N ASP A 531 34.40 -17.63 8.45
CA ASP A 531 35.07 -16.95 9.54
C ASP A 531 35.83 -15.69 9.10
N VAL A 532 35.14 -14.82 8.38
CA VAL A 532 35.69 -13.58 7.79
C VAL A 532 34.91 -12.34 8.23
N GLU A 533 35.53 -11.18 8.14
CA GLU A 533 34.85 -9.90 8.30
C GLU A 533 34.13 -9.50 7.01
N ARG A 534 33.13 -8.64 7.15
CA ARG A 534 32.36 -8.14 6.00
C ARG A 534 33.26 -7.31 5.08
N PHE A 535 33.37 -7.75 3.83
CA PHE A 535 34.04 -7.01 2.77
C PHE A 535 33.25 -7.13 1.47
N ASP A 536 32.43 -6.12 1.18
CA ASP A 536 31.57 -6.13 -0.01
C ASP A 536 32.35 -5.75 -1.27
N VAL A 537 32.59 -6.75 -2.11
CA VAL A 537 33.28 -6.58 -3.40
C VAL A 537 32.45 -5.77 -4.39
N THR A 538 31.16 -5.63 -4.20
CA THR A 538 30.26 -4.88 -5.10
C THR A 538 30.27 -3.39 -4.80
N GLU A 539 30.67 -2.96 -3.59
CA GLU A 539 30.80 -1.56 -3.18
C GLU A 539 32.19 -0.97 -3.43
N ALA A 540 33.16 -1.78 -3.90
CA ALA A 540 34.49 -1.27 -4.20
C ALA A 540 34.43 -0.15 -5.26
N PRO A 541 35.11 0.99 -5.05
CA PRO A 541 35.06 2.14 -5.97
C PRO A 541 35.56 1.76 -7.35
N ASP A 542 34.92 2.31 -8.38
CA ASP A 542 35.36 2.10 -9.75
C ASP A 542 36.75 2.72 -10.00
N VAL A 543 37.59 1.96 -10.68
CA VAL A 543 38.91 2.43 -11.06
C VAL A 543 38.78 3.36 -12.28
N ASP A 544 39.25 4.59 -12.15
CA ASP A 544 39.32 5.52 -13.30
C ASP A 544 40.37 5.03 -14.31
N THR A 545 39.89 4.34 -15.34
CA THR A 545 40.74 3.80 -16.42
C THR A 545 41.20 4.88 -17.40
N SER A 546 40.72 6.12 -17.30
CA SER A 546 41.15 7.26 -18.13
C SER A 546 42.48 7.89 -17.67
N LEU A 547 42.89 7.64 -16.42
CA LEU A 547 44.15 8.12 -15.88
C LEU A 547 45.36 7.32 -16.37
N PRO A 548 46.54 7.93 -16.58
CA PRO A 548 47.80 7.24 -16.82
C PRO A 548 48.11 6.23 -15.71
N ILE A 549 48.80 5.12 -16.05
CA ILE A 549 49.09 4.02 -15.12
C ILE A 549 49.81 4.50 -13.86
N GLU A 550 50.68 5.49 -13.99
CA GLU A 550 51.49 6.05 -12.89
C GLU A 550 50.65 6.85 -11.87
N GLN A 551 49.42 7.25 -12.25
CA GLN A 551 48.50 8.04 -11.39
C GLN A 551 47.34 7.20 -10.85
N ARG A 552 47.25 5.92 -11.18
CA ARG A 552 46.21 5.03 -10.67
C ARG A 552 46.57 4.52 -9.30
N THR A 553 45.57 4.49 -8.41
CA THR A 553 45.72 3.86 -7.09
C THR A 553 45.96 2.36 -7.30
N PRO A 554 47.02 1.76 -6.71
CA PRO A 554 47.28 0.32 -6.83
C PRO A 554 46.13 -0.47 -6.20
N GLY A 555 45.54 -1.41 -6.95
CA GLY A 555 44.45 -2.29 -6.50
C GLY A 555 43.10 -1.98 -7.13
N GLY A 556 42.17 -2.95 -7.09
CA GLY A 556 40.77 -2.81 -7.57
C GLY A 556 40.56 -3.03 -9.07
N LEU A 557 41.62 -3.14 -9.90
CA LEU A 557 41.48 -3.34 -11.33
C LEU A 557 40.85 -4.71 -11.67
N GLY A 558 41.16 -5.76 -10.91
CA GLY A 558 40.61 -7.10 -11.12
C GLY A 558 39.08 -7.11 -10.89
N LEU A 559 38.60 -6.55 -9.82
CA LEU A 559 37.14 -6.44 -9.52
C LEU A 559 36.43 -5.60 -10.59
N HIS A 560 37.05 -4.50 -11.06
CA HIS A 560 36.48 -3.69 -12.14
C HIS A 560 36.37 -4.52 -13.44
N LEU A 561 37.35 -5.33 -13.78
CA LEU A 561 37.32 -6.20 -14.97
C LEU A 561 36.25 -7.30 -14.80
N ILE A 562 36.17 -7.96 -13.64
CA ILE A 562 35.13 -8.97 -13.38
C ILE A 562 33.75 -8.38 -13.63
N ARG A 563 33.41 -7.21 -13.05
CA ARG A 563 32.11 -6.55 -13.23
C ARG A 563 31.76 -6.28 -14.70
N ARG A 564 32.75 -6.13 -15.58
CA ARG A 564 32.55 -5.93 -17.03
C ARG A 564 32.50 -7.24 -17.83
N MET A 565 33.11 -8.30 -17.33
CA MET A 565 33.24 -9.56 -18.05
C MET A 565 32.12 -10.54 -17.70
N VAL A 566 31.56 -10.47 -16.48
CA VAL A 566 30.45 -11.32 -16.04
C VAL A 566 29.11 -10.63 -16.28
N ASP A 567 28.03 -11.40 -16.38
CA ASP A 567 26.68 -10.86 -16.63
C ASP A 567 26.05 -10.30 -15.35
N SER A 568 26.37 -10.89 -14.20
CA SER A 568 25.98 -10.38 -12.88
C SER A 568 26.94 -10.87 -11.80
N ILE A 569 27.08 -10.08 -10.72
CA ILE A 569 27.81 -10.43 -9.50
C ILE A 569 27.01 -9.96 -8.29
N VAL A 570 26.86 -10.84 -7.28
CA VAL A 570 26.13 -10.60 -6.04
C VAL A 570 27.02 -10.94 -4.87
N TYR A 571 26.98 -10.13 -3.83
CA TYR A 571 27.67 -10.35 -2.56
C TYR A 571 26.66 -10.51 -1.43
N GLU A 572 26.85 -11.53 -0.60
CA GLU A 572 26.04 -11.83 0.58
C GLU A 572 26.97 -12.03 1.78
N TYR A 573 26.59 -11.50 2.93
CA TYR A 573 27.34 -11.67 4.17
C TYR A 573 26.40 -12.04 5.31
N THR A 574 26.72 -13.14 6.02
CA THR A 574 25.98 -13.62 7.16
C THR A 574 26.80 -13.38 8.45
N GLU A 575 26.39 -12.38 9.24
CA GLU A 575 27.11 -11.98 10.45
C GLU A 575 27.18 -13.10 11.50
N SER A 576 26.12 -13.91 11.65
CA SER A 576 26.02 -14.96 12.66
C SER A 576 27.09 -16.06 12.47
N SER A 577 27.36 -16.43 11.23
CA SER A 577 28.36 -17.43 10.84
C SER A 577 29.66 -16.79 10.34
N ARG A 578 29.77 -15.45 10.29
CA ARG A 578 30.89 -14.71 9.71
C ARG A 578 31.25 -15.23 8.32
N GLN A 579 30.22 -15.47 7.50
CA GLN A 579 30.33 -16.09 6.20
C GLN A 579 30.10 -15.06 5.10
N SER A 580 31.03 -15.00 4.15
CA SER A 580 30.95 -14.19 2.93
C SER A 580 30.71 -15.10 1.73
N ARG A 581 29.75 -14.75 0.89
CA ARG A 581 29.46 -15.47 -0.35
C ARG A 581 29.41 -14.50 -1.54
N ILE A 582 30.20 -14.80 -2.56
CA ILE A 582 30.26 -14.06 -3.82
C ILE A 582 29.76 -14.97 -4.93
N THR A 583 28.70 -14.57 -5.61
CA THR A 583 28.12 -15.35 -6.70
C THR A 583 28.14 -14.55 -7.99
N PHE A 584 28.61 -15.14 -9.08
CA PHE A 584 28.56 -14.51 -10.40
C PHE A 584 27.97 -15.45 -11.46
N ARG A 585 27.44 -14.85 -12.53
CA ARG A 585 26.88 -15.55 -13.70
C ARG A 585 27.63 -15.15 -14.95
N LYS A 586 27.84 -16.12 -15.87
CA LYS A 586 28.38 -15.87 -17.19
C LYS A 586 27.68 -16.72 -18.24
N THR A 587 27.19 -16.05 -19.29
CA THR A 587 26.58 -16.66 -20.49
C THR A 587 27.33 -16.22 -21.75
N LEU A 588 27.10 -16.92 -22.86
CA LEU A 588 27.64 -16.53 -24.18
C LEU A 588 27.03 -15.24 -24.72
N ALA A 589 25.77 -14.99 -24.45
CA ALA A 589 25.01 -13.91 -25.09
C ALA A 589 25.43 -12.50 -24.66
N GLY A 590 26.37 -12.35 -23.72
CA GLY A 590 26.69 -11.06 -23.10
C GLY A 590 25.56 -10.56 -22.19
N PRO A 591 25.72 -9.44 -21.46
CA PRO A 591 24.67 -8.93 -20.57
C PRO A 591 23.40 -8.67 -21.39
N ALA A 592 22.37 -9.46 -21.15
CA ALA A 592 21.03 -9.11 -21.59
C ALA A 592 20.79 -7.69 -21.06
N VAL A 593 20.29 -6.79 -21.92
CA VAL A 593 19.92 -5.43 -21.54
C VAL A 593 18.97 -5.54 -20.34
N THR A 594 19.54 -5.47 -19.17
CA THR A 594 18.80 -5.51 -17.92
C THR A 594 17.92 -4.25 -17.94
N ALA A 595 16.61 -4.44 -17.94
CA ALA A 595 15.67 -3.36 -17.73
C ALA A 595 16.15 -2.59 -16.50
N THR A 596 16.55 -1.36 -16.71
CA THR A 596 17.01 -0.43 -15.70
C THR A 596 15.89 -0.28 -14.69
N ILE A 597 16.02 -0.95 -13.54
CA ILE A 597 15.22 -0.61 -12.36
C ILE A 597 15.69 0.78 -11.97
N GLY A 598 14.78 1.75 -12.16
CA GLY A 598 15.06 3.15 -12.00
C GLY A 598 15.66 3.43 -10.62
N LYS A 599 16.86 4.01 -10.60
CA LYS A 599 17.39 4.75 -9.46
C LYS A 599 16.33 5.77 -9.07
N ILE A 600 15.72 5.60 -7.90
CA ILE A 600 14.99 6.68 -7.24
C ILE A 600 16.05 7.67 -6.79
N GLU A 601 16.30 8.69 -7.60
CA GLU A 601 17.04 9.87 -7.18
C GLU A 601 16.27 10.55 -6.05
N ARG A 602 16.83 10.52 -4.85
CA ARG A 602 16.40 11.40 -3.76
C ARG A 602 16.71 12.84 -4.18
N LYS A 603 15.71 13.58 -4.66
CA LYS A 603 15.76 15.03 -4.65
C LYS A 603 15.64 15.50 -3.20
N THR A 604 16.77 15.88 -2.62
CA THR A 604 16.78 16.79 -1.47
C THR A 604 16.30 18.14 -1.98
N GLY A 605 15.07 18.51 -1.62
CA GLY A 605 14.58 19.87 -1.79
C GLY A 605 15.08 20.74 -0.64
N ASP A 606 15.61 21.91 -1.01
CA ASP A 606 15.76 23.07 -0.13
C ASP A 606 14.41 23.60 0.36
#